data_c0ad7937dcab16b6563dac8289dadf13
#
_entry.id   c0ad7937dcab16b6563dac8289dadf13
#
_cell.length_a   1.000
_cell.length_b   1.000
_cell.length_c   1.000
_cell.angle_alpha   90.00
_cell.angle_beta   90.00
_cell.angle_gamma   90.00
#
_symmetry.space_group_name_H-M   'P 1'
#
loop_
_entity.id
_entity.type
_entity.pdbx_description
1 polymer ?
#
loop_
_entity_poly.entity_id
_entity_poly.type
_entity_poly.pdbx_seq_one_letter_code
_entity_poly.pdbx_strand_id
1 'polypeptide(L)'
;MMNMSYIKEMIAPLTHIEKEQVLTEQYNAAIEQDNLNLAADIANYVLDEVQTEFHIRFRAHCFRFLLQYTQEKLSNLPETAPESESDKYFENLMELIWKFKWIIPHIPEDANATMEEIDYMLELMKDYYQYFEFSMAPVYTSKMLQYMARGDRDKAQEYFKLWQNEPADDMNDCPACVAADKVNYYYFIGDYAKVLDLSEDILSGKLACAEVPHITYAAILYSLLETHQFDKAKKLLPKAVKLIEQEKMLRELPDLMIIAYQLGETEIAANLIEKYHESIFQIGESVHILKVLMALSYHDTQNYDTAKELALTLDQRNGNQFYQNKIDSLGKQIGVLPHILQ
;
A
#
# COMPACT_ATOMS: atom_id res chain seq x y z
N MET A 1 31.79 13.97 10.59
CA MET A 1 31.24 13.73 9.24
C MET A 1 29.86 13.11 9.45
N MET A 2 28.83 13.62 8.80
CA MET A 2 27.47 13.08 8.90
C MET A 2 27.48 11.64 8.35
N ASN A 3 26.92 10.68 9.09
CA ASN A 3 26.77 9.30 8.68
C ASN A 3 25.42 8.75 9.16
N MET A 4 25.02 7.58 8.67
CA MET A 4 23.71 7.00 8.98
C MET A 4 23.51 6.71 10.47
N SER A 5 24.57 6.33 11.20
CA SER A 5 24.46 6.08 12.66
C SER A 5 24.05 7.35 13.41
N TYR A 6 24.66 8.48 13.09
CA TYR A 6 24.30 9.78 13.68
C TYR A 6 22.87 10.20 13.31
N ILE A 7 22.46 9.97 12.05
CA ILE A 7 21.08 10.27 11.61
C ILE A 7 20.08 9.42 12.39
N LYS A 8 20.35 8.12 12.56
CA LYS A 8 19.47 7.21 13.35
C LYS A 8 19.31 7.68 14.80
N GLU A 9 20.38 8.12 15.43
CA GLU A 9 20.31 8.69 16.79
C GLU A 9 19.47 9.98 16.83
N MET A 10 19.64 10.85 15.84
CA MET A 10 18.92 12.12 15.74
C MET A 10 17.40 11.91 15.54
N ILE A 11 17.01 10.93 14.72
CA ILE A 11 15.60 10.69 14.42
C ILE A 11 14.90 9.79 15.45
N ALA A 12 15.65 9.08 16.31
CA ALA A 12 15.06 8.13 17.25
C ALA A 12 13.93 8.70 18.13
N PRO A 13 14.04 9.94 18.70
CA PRO A 13 13.00 10.53 19.54
C PRO A 13 11.86 11.20 18.76
N LEU A 14 11.95 11.31 17.44
CA LEU A 14 11.02 12.07 16.62
C LEU A 14 9.74 11.30 16.30
N THR A 15 8.67 12.03 16.05
CA THR A 15 7.44 11.50 15.46
C THR A 15 7.70 11.01 14.03
N HIS A 16 6.79 10.25 13.48
CA HIS A 16 6.88 9.70 12.14
C HIS A 16 7.08 10.79 11.05
N ILE A 17 6.25 11.84 11.07
CA ILE A 17 6.37 12.97 10.12
C ILE A 17 7.71 13.69 10.26
N GLU A 18 8.15 13.97 11.49
CA GLU A 18 9.44 14.62 11.75
C GLU A 18 10.62 13.76 11.26
N LYS A 19 10.54 12.42 11.43
CA LYS A 19 11.55 11.50 10.88
C LYS A 19 11.64 11.61 9.37
N GLU A 20 10.50 11.54 8.67
CA GLU A 20 10.46 11.66 7.22
C GLU A 20 11.01 12.99 6.74
N GLN A 21 10.64 14.10 7.40
CA GLN A 21 11.16 15.42 7.06
C GLN A 21 12.69 15.47 7.19
N VAL A 22 13.23 15.04 8.34
CA VAL A 22 14.68 15.03 8.58
C VAL A 22 15.40 14.12 7.58
N LEU A 23 14.88 12.92 7.32
CA LEU A 23 15.49 12.00 6.35
C LEU A 23 15.48 12.59 4.95
N THR A 24 14.39 13.25 4.54
CA THR A 24 14.29 13.94 3.25
C THR A 24 15.31 15.07 3.14
N GLU A 25 15.45 15.91 4.18
CA GLU A 25 16.44 16.99 4.22
C GLU A 25 17.87 16.45 4.14
N GLN A 26 18.20 15.40 4.90
CA GLN A 26 19.54 14.81 4.91
C GLN A 26 19.86 14.10 3.59
N TYR A 27 18.88 13.43 3.00
CA TYR A 27 19.00 12.80 1.68
C TYR A 27 19.31 13.86 0.61
N ASN A 28 18.52 14.94 0.54
CA ASN A 28 18.73 16.04 -0.42
C ASN A 28 20.10 16.70 -0.22
N ALA A 29 20.48 16.98 1.02
CA ALA A 29 21.80 17.54 1.33
C ALA A 29 22.96 16.60 0.90
N ALA A 30 22.79 15.29 1.03
CA ALA A 30 23.76 14.30 0.57
C ALA A 30 23.90 14.30 -0.95
N ILE A 31 22.78 14.40 -1.68
CA ILE A 31 22.77 14.52 -3.15
C ILE A 31 23.47 15.83 -3.59
N GLU A 32 23.12 16.97 -3.00
CA GLU A 32 23.71 18.28 -3.33
C GLU A 32 25.22 18.32 -3.09
N GLN A 33 25.72 17.58 -2.09
CA GLN A 33 27.15 17.48 -1.74
C GLN A 33 27.88 16.36 -2.49
N ASP A 34 27.25 15.70 -3.45
CA ASP A 34 27.77 14.53 -4.16
C ASP A 34 28.21 13.37 -3.22
N ASN A 35 27.58 13.29 -2.04
CA ASN A 35 27.81 12.20 -1.08
C ASN A 35 26.83 11.07 -1.34
N LEU A 36 26.93 10.43 -2.50
CA LEU A 36 26.02 9.40 -2.97
C LEU A 36 25.97 8.17 -2.06
N ASN A 37 27.04 7.87 -1.34
CA ASN A 37 27.08 6.75 -0.38
C ASN A 37 26.14 7.04 0.81
N LEU A 38 26.15 8.25 1.38
CA LEU A 38 25.23 8.62 2.45
C LEU A 38 23.78 8.66 1.95
N ALA A 39 23.56 9.18 0.73
CA ALA A 39 22.23 9.15 0.11
C ALA A 39 21.70 7.71 -0.03
N ALA A 40 22.57 6.76 -0.44
CA ALA A 40 22.22 5.35 -0.54
C ALA A 40 21.93 4.71 0.83
N ASP A 41 22.69 5.04 1.86
CA ASP A 41 22.45 4.56 3.23
C ASP A 41 21.09 5.05 3.76
N ILE A 42 20.73 6.32 3.51
CA ILE A 42 19.43 6.88 3.89
C ILE A 42 18.30 6.20 3.09
N ALA A 43 18.47 6.06 1.78
CA ALA A 43 17.47 5.44 0.92
C ALA A 43 17.23 3.96 1.29
N ASN A 44 18.28 3.20 1.61
CA ASN A 44 18.15 1.84 2.13
C ASN A 44 17.39 1.81 3.46
N TYR A 45 17.70 2.71 4.38
CA TYR A 45 16.95 2.80 5.65
C TYR A 45 15.47 3.02 5.42
N VAL A 46 15.10 3.94 4.51
CA VAL A 46 13.69 4.22 4.17
C VAL A 46 12.96 3.00 3.60
N LEU A 47 13.67 2.16 2.83
CA LEU A 47 13.06 0.99 2.19
C LEU A 47 13.10 -0.28 3.04
N ASP A 48 14.06 -0.43 3.94
CA ASP A 48 14.28 -1.70 4.64
C ASP A 48 13.70 -1.72 6.05
N GLU A 49 13.92 -0.66 6.83
CA GLU A 49 13.62 -0.68 8.25
C GLU A 49 12.21 -0.16 8.58
N VAL A 50 11.61 0.66 7.71
CA VAL A 50 10.35 1.34 8.01
C VAL A 50 9.45 1.42 6.78
N GLN A 51 9.36 0.32 6.05
CA GLN A 51 8.71 0.24 4.74
C GLN A 51 7.29 0.80 4.69
N THR A 52 6.51 0.65 5.76
CA THR A 52 5.10 1.03 5.79
C THR A 52 4.85 2.40 6.40
N GLU A 53 5.85 3.03 6.99
CA GLU A 53 5.67 4.28 7.72
C GLU A 53 5.89 5.53 6.85
N PHE A 54 6.84 5.50 5.90
CA PHE A 54 7.12 6.67 5.07
C PHE A 54 6.17 6.80 3.88
N HIS A 55 5.91 8.05 3.50
CA HIS A 55 5.05 8.37 2.37
C HIS A 55 5.56 7.71 1.08
N ILE A 56 4.65 7.13 0.31
CA ILE A 56 4.99 6.35 -0.90
C ILE A 56 5.84 7.16 -1.90
N ARG A 57 5.65 8.46 -2.00
CA ARG A 57 6.42 9.32 -2.88
C ARG A 57 7.90 9.37 -2.51
N PHE A 58 8.22 9.49 -1.22
CA PHE A 58 9.60 9.46 -0.74
C PHE A 58 10.22 8.07 -0.92
N ARG A 59 9.46 7.01 -0.60
CA ARG A 59 9.88 5.63 -0.83
C ARG A 59 10.18 5.36 -2.31
N ALA A 60 9.29 5.75 -3.22
CA ALA A 60 9.48 5.58 -4.66
C ALA A 60 10.68 6.38 -5.19
N HIS A 61 10.94 7.58 -4.64
CA HIS A 61 12.11 8.37 -4.97
C HIS A 61 13.40 7.69 -4.53
N CYS A 62 13.48 7.24 -3.27
CA CYS A 62 14.61 6.48 -2.74
C CYS A 62 14.87 5.18 -3.53
N PHE A 63 13.81 4.48 -3.90
CA PHE A 63 13.88 3.27 -4.67
C PHE A 63 14.51 3.48 -6.07
N ARG A 64 14.04 4.49 -6.80
CA ARG A 64 14.60 4.85 -8.11
C ARG A 64 16.06 5.23 -8.03
N PHE A 65 16.42 6.03 -7.02
CA PHE A 65 17.80 6.41 -6.77
C PHE A 65 18.68 5.18 -6.52
N LEU A 66 18.26 4.25 -5.66
CA LEU A 66 19.03 3.04 -5.35
C LEU A 66 19.20 2.13 -6.58
N LEU A 67 18.17 1.99 -7.40
CA LEU A 67 18.30 1.24 -8.66
C LEU A 67 19.40 1.82 -9.54
N GLN A 68 19.35 3.15 -9.78
CA GLN A 68 20.35 3.83 -10.60
C GLN A 68 21.74 3.76 -9.96
N TYR A 69 21.86 4.06 -8.67
CA TYR A 69 23.12 4.02 -7.93
C TYR A 69 23.75 2.64 -7.98
N THR A 70 22.99 1.57 -7.75
CA THR A 70 23.49 0.18 -7.74
C THR A 70 23.94 -0.24 -9.14
N GLN A 71 23.20 0.12 -10.19
CA GLN A 71 23.60 -0.13 -11.58
C GLN A 71 24.88 0.61 -11.96
N GLU A 72 25.00 1.88 -11.60
CA GLU A 72 26.21 2.67 -11.86
C GLU A 72 27.43 2.08 -11.14
N LYS A 73 27.27 1.60 -9.89
CA LYS A 73 28.33 0.91 -9.17
C LYS A 73 28.76 -0.37 -9.87
N LEU A 74 27.82 -1.22 -10.28
CA LEU A 74 28.11 -2.45 -11.04
C LEU A 74 28.82 -2.16 -12.36
N SER A 75 28.33 -1.18 -13.12
CA SER A 75 28.85 -0.85 -14.45
C SER A 75 30.25 -0.23 -14.41
N ASN A 76 30.60 0.45 -13.31
CA ASN A 76 31.88 1.14 -13.14
C ASN A 76 32.90 0.35 -12.30
N LEU A 77 32.58 -0.90 -11.92
CA LEU A 77 33.56 -1.76 -11.23
C LEU A 77 34.75 -2.03 -12.14
N PRO A 78 36.00 -1.81 -11.66
CA PRO A 78 37.17 -2.17 -12.43
C PRO A 78 37.25 -3.69 -12.65
N GLU A 79 37.79 -4.13 -13.77
CA GLU A 79 38.01 -5.58 -14.03
C GLU A 79 38.83 -6.27 -12.94
N THR A 80 39.62 -5.52 -12.18
CA THR A 80 40.42 -6.00 -11.04
C THR A 80 39.71 -5.96 -9.71
N ALA A 81 38.41 -5.55 -9.66
CA ALA A 81 37.65 -5.53 -8.43
C ALA A 81 37.52 -6.95 -7.85
N PRO A 82 37.53 -7.10 -6.51
CA PRO A 82 37.23 -8.37 -5.89
C PRO A 82 35.86 -8.91 -6.31
N GLU A 83 35.75 -10.20 -6.60
CA GLU A 83 34.46 -10.85 -6.93
C GLU A 83 33.41 -10.57 -5.85
N SER A 84 33.78 -10.56 -4.57
CA SER A 84 32.91 -10.24 -3.45
C SER A 84 32.28 -8.82 -3.51
N GLU A 85 32.91 -7.87 -4.20
CA GLU A 85 32.36 -6.53 -4.37
C GLU A 85 31.32 -6.52 -5.51
N SER A 86 31.57 -7.22 -6.58
CA SER A 86 30.62 -7.45 -7.67
C SER A 86 29.36 -8.17 -7.16
N ASP A 87 29.56 -9.27 -6.44
CA ASP A 87 28.49 -10.07 -5.85
C ASP A 87 27.60 -9.23 -4.95
N LYS A 88 28.20 -8.40 -4.08
CA LYS A 88 27.44 -7.50 -3.18
C LYS A 88 26.52 -6.56 -3.94
N TYR A 89 27.00 -5.89 -4.99
CA TYR A 89 26.13 -4.97 -5.75
C TYR A 89 25.10 -5.73 -6.59
N PHE A 90 25.44 -6.92 -7.06
CA PHE A 90 24.49 -7.76 -7.76
C PHE A 90 23.36 -8.24 -6.83
N GLU A 91 23.69 -8.71 -5.63
CA GLU A 91 22.71 -9.11 -4.61
C GLU A 91 21.79 -7.92 -4.25
N ASN A 92 22.37 -6.73 -4.03
CA ASN A 92 21.59 -5.52 -3.78
C ASN A 92 20.63 -5.19 -4.95
N LEU A 93 21.07 -5.36 -6.20
CA LEU A 93 20.21 -5.15 -7.36
C LEU A 93 19.07 -6.17 -7.40
N MET A 94 19.34 -7.44 -7.13
CA MET A 94 18.30 -8.49 -7.06
C MET A 94 17.27 -8.20 -5.97
N GLU A 95 17.71 -7.73 -4.81
CA GLU A 95 16.83 -7.33 -3.72
C GLU A 95 15.95 -6.14 -4.12
N LEU A 96 16.50 -5.13 -4.79
CA LEU A 96 15.72 -4.01 -5.31
C LEU A 96 14.71 -4.47 -6.36
N ILE A 97 15.08 -5.35 -7.29
CA ILE A 97 14.17 -5.91 -8.29
C ILE A 97 13.01 -6.66 -7.60
N TRP A 98 13.29 -7.38 -6.53
CA TRP A 98 12.25 -8.04 -5.73
C TRP A 98 11.33 -7.03 -5.02
N LYS A 99 11.85 -5.89 -4.55
CA LYS A 99 11.10 -4.83 -3.86
C LYS A 99 10.18 -4.01 -4.79
N PHE A 100 10.28 -4.10 -6.11
CA PHE A 100 9.36 -3.41 -7.02
C PHE A 100 7.89 -3.62 -6.63
N LYS A 101 7.51 -4.85 -6.32
CA LYS A 101 6.15 -5.22 -5.95
C LYS A 101 5.62 -4.60 -4.65
N TRP A 102 6.52 -4.04 -3.80
CA TRP A 102 6.16 -3.33 -2.57
C TRP A 102 6.03 -1.81 -2.76
N ILE A 103 6.50 -1.30 -3.89
CA ILE A 103 6.50 0.13 -4.19
C ILE A 103 5.43 0.45 -5.23
N ILE A 104 5.46 -0.28 -6.33
CA ILE A 104 4.65 0.04 -7.53
C ILE A 104 3.14 0.04 -7.27
N PRO A 105 2.55 -0.94 -6.58
CA PRO A 105 1.10 -0.97 -6.37
C PRO A 105 0.57 0.25 -5.61
N HIS A 106 1.41 0.88 -4.78
CA HIS A 106 1.02 1.96 -3.89
C HIS A 106 1.23 3.36 -4.47
N ILE A 107 1.98 3.52 -5.57
CA ILE A 107 2.20 4.85 -6.18
C ILE A 107 0.87 5.56 -6.53
N PRO A 108 -0.17 4.89 -7.06
CA PRO A 108 -1.45 5.52 -7.33
C PRO A 108 -2.23 5.99 -6.09
N GLU A 109 -1.80 5.61 -4.89
CA GLU A 109 -2.43 6.05 -3.64
C GLU A 109 -2.13 7.52 -3.31
N ASP A 110 -1.08 8.10 -3.90
CA ASP A 110 -0.83 9.55 -3.85
C ASP A 110 -1.55 10.25 -5.00
N ALA A 111 -2.47 11.16 -4.68
CA ALA A 111 -3.22 11.96 -5.67
C ALA A 111 -2.31 12.87 -6.53
N ASN A 112 -1.11 13.21 -6.02
CA ASN A 112 -0.14 14.03 -6.74
C ASN A 112 0.76 13.22 -7.68
N ALA A 113 0.74 11.89 -7.62
CA ALA A 113 1.45 11.05 -8.58
C ALA A 113 0.80 11.20 -9.97
N THR A 114 1.60 11.55 -10.97
CA THR A 114 1.12 11.67 -12.34
C THR A 114 0.95 10.30 -13.00
N MET A 115 0.11 10.23 -14.04
CA MET A 115 -0.03 8.99 -14.82
C MET A 115 1.28 8.56 -15.47
N GLU A 116 2.09 9.53 -15.90
CA GLU A 116 3.40 9.27 -16.48
C GLU A 116 4.36 8.62 -15.46
N GLU A 117 4.40 9.10 -14.22
CA GLU A 117 5.19 8.51 -13.13
C GLU A 117 4.74 7.08 -12.81
N ILE A 118 3.41 6.87 -12.73
CA ILE A 118 2.80 5.56 -12.46
C ILE A 118 3.18 4.55 -13.57
N ASP A 119 2.96 4.93 -14.83
CA ASP A 119 3.22 4.05 -15.97
C ASP A 119 4.72 3.81 -16.18
N TYR A 120 5.57 4.82 -15.95
CA TYR A 120 7.03 4.69 -16.01
C TYR A 120 7.55 3.62 -15.06
N MET A 121 7.10 3.62 -13.81
CA MET A 121 7.55 2.65 -12.81
C MET A 121 7.10 1.22 -13.12
N LEU A 122 5.92 1.06 -13.71
CA LEU A 122 5.44 -0.24 -14.20
C LEU A 122 6.28 -0.79 -15.35
N GLU A 123 6.59 0.05 -16.33
CA GLU A 123 7.44 -0.37 -17.46
C GLU A 123 8.87 -0.65 -17.00
N LEU A 124 9.40 0.15 -16.06
CA LEU A 124 10.72 -0.10 -15.47
C LEU A 124 10.78 -1.49 -14.79
N MET A 125 9.78 -1.85 -13.99
CA MET A 125 9.69 -3.19 -13.40
C MET A 125 9.67 -4.27 -14.48
N LYS A 126 8.82 -4.11 -15.49
CA LYS A 126 8.70 -5.06 -16.60
C LYS A 126 10.03 -5.26 -17.30
N ASP A 127 10.75 -4.17 -17.61
CA ASP A 127 12.04 -4.24 -18.31
C ASP A 127 13.09 -5.02 -17.51
N TYR A 128 13.16 -4.81 -16.19
CA TYR A 128 14.06 -5.59 -15.32
C TYR A 128 13.68 -7.07 -15.29
N TYR A 129 12.40 -7.39 -15.14
CA TYR A 129 11.95 -8.79 -15.09
C TYR A 129 12.21 -9.51 -16.42
N GLN A 130 12.00 -8.84 -17.56
CA GLN A 130 12.32 -9.38 -18.87
C GLN A 130 13.83 -9.54 -19.08
N TYR A 131 14.64 -8.57 -18.66
CA TYR A 131 16.09 -8.61 -18.81
C TYR A 131 16.73 -9.78 -18.07
N PHE A 132 16.24 -10.07 -16.85
CA PHE A 132 16.73 -11.17 -16.03
C PHE A 132 15.97 -12.48 -16.25
N GLU A 133 15.07 -12.54 -17.22
CA GLU A 133 14.28 -13.72 -17.56
C GLU A 133 13.45 -14.27 -16.38
N PHE A 134 13.00 -13.38 -15.47
CA PHE A 134 12.12 -13.75 -14.36
C PHE A 134 10.68 -13.94 -14.84
N SER A 135 9.88 -14.67 -14.04
CA SER A 135 8.45 -14.78 -14.23
C SER A 135 7.79 -13.40 -14.26
N MET A 136 6.86 -13.20 -15.19
CA MET A 136 6.06 -11.98 -15.27
C MET A 136 4.91 -11.93 -14.26
N ALA A 137 4.72 -12.97 -13.44
CA ALA A 137 3.64 -13.02 -12.45
C ALA A 137 3.65 -11.83 -11.48
N PRO A 138 4.78 -11.41 -10.86
CA PRO A 138 4.82 -10.21 -10.02
C PRO A 138 4.50 -8.91 -10.78
N VAL A 139 4.89 -8.82 -12.05
CA VAL A 139 4.57 -7.66 -12.90
C VAL A 139 3.06 -7.59 -13.15
N TYR A 140 2.43 -8.72 -13.47
CA TYR A 140 0.98 -8.78 -13.69
C TYR A 140 0.20 -8.51 -12.41
N THR A 141 0.66 -9.02 -11.25
CA THR A 141 0.05 -8.72 -9.95
C THR A 141 0.15 -7.23 -9.63
N SER A 142 1.34 -6.62 -9.80
CA SER A 142 1.54 -5.19 -9.56
C SER A 142 0.67 -4.33 -10.48
N LYS A 143 0.54 -4.69 -11.77
CA LYS A 143 -0.37 -4.01 -12.71
C LYS A 143 -1.84 -4.16 -12.28
N MET A 144 -2.26 -5.36 -11.91
CA MET A 144 -3.61 -5.61 -11.40
C MET A 144 -3.92 -4.72 -10.18
N LEU A 145 -3.05 -4.72 -9.17
CA LEU A 145 -3.23 -3.93 -7.95
C LEU A 145 -3.27 -2.42 -8.24
N GLN A 146 -2.41 -1.91 -9.12
CA GLN A 146 -2.47 -0.53 -9.54
C GLN A 146 -3.80 -0.17 -10.23
N TYR A 147 -4.28 -1.02 -11.15
CA TYR A 147 -5.57 -0.77 -11.81
C TYR A 147 -6.73 -0.86 -10.83
N MET A 148 -6.65 -1.73 -9.81
CA MET A 148 -7.62 -1.73 -8.70
C MET A 148 -7.59 -0.41 -7.92
N ALA A 149 -6.41 0.10 -7.57
CA ALA A 149 -6.25 1.39 -6.87
C ALA A 149 -6.74 2.59 -7.72
N ARG A 150 -6.68 2.47 -9.04
CA ARG A 150 -7.18 3.47 -10.00
C ARG A 150 -8.66 3.29 -10.35
N GLY A 151 -9.31 2.23 -9.88
CA GLY A 151 -10.72 1.92 -10.18
C GLY A 151 -10.97 1.42 -11.61
N ASP A 152 -9.95 0.96 -12.31
CA ASP A 152 -10.07 0.41 -13.68
C ASP A 152 -10.30 -1.11 -13.62
N ARG A 153 -11.60 -1.46 -13.61
CA ARG A 153 -12.04 -2.84 -13.45
C ARG A 153 -11.63 -3.73 -14.63
N ASP A 154 -11.71 -3.22 -15.83
CA ASP A 154 -11.43 -4.01 -17.05
C ASP A 154 -9.95 -4.36 -17.14
N LYS A 155 -9.09 -3.39 -16.88
CA LYS A 155 -7.65 -3.60 -16.83
C LYS A 155 -7.22 -4.51 -15.67
N ALA A 156 -7.77 -4.32 -14.49
CA ALA A 156 -7.52 -5.21 -13.35
C ALA A 156 -7.88 -6.67 -13.70
N GLN A 157 -9.01 -6.90 -14.39
CA GLN A 157 -9.42 -8.22 -14.82
C GLN A 157 -8.50 -8.81 -15.92
N GLU A 158 -8.03 -7.99 -16.86
CA GLU A 158 -7.06 -8.40 -17.88
C GLU A 158 -5.79 -8.95 -17.21
N TYR A 159 -5.19 -8.17 -16.30
CA TYR A 159 -3.95 -8.56 -15.64
C TYR A 159 -4.11 -9.69 -14.62
N PHE A 160 -5.27 -9.80 -13.97
CA PHE A 160 -5.59 -10.96 -13.14
C PHE A 160 -5.57 -12.25 -13.96
N LYS A 161 -6.14 -12.27 -15.17
CA LYS A 161 -6.11 -13.44 -16.05
C LYS A 161 -4.70 -13.79 -16.51
N LEU A 162 -3.88 -12.79 -16.84
CA LEU A 162 -2.47 -13.00 -17.20
C LEU A 162 -1.71 -13.60 -16.02
N TRP A 163 -1.86 -13.03 -14.83
CA TRP A 163 -1.23 -13.54 -13.62
C TRP A 163 -1.59 -14.99 -13.30
N GLN A 164 -2.87 -15.37 -13.43
CA GLN A 164 -3.31 -16.75 -13.16
C GLN A 164 -2.69 -17.80 -14.08
N ASN A 165 -2.27 -17.43 -15.28
CA ASN A 165 -1.70 -18.33 -16.28
C ASN A 165 -0.14 -18.27 -16.30
N GLU A 166 0.46 -17.38 -15.56
CA GLU A 166 1.91 -17.21 -15.52
C GLU A 166 2.52 -18.11 -14.44
N PRO A 167 3.55 -18.91 -14.77
CA PRO A 167 4.25 -19.72 -13.78
C PRO A 167 4.91 -18.85 -12.71
N ALA A 168 4.90 -19.31 -11.47
CA ALA A 168 5.61 -18.65 -10.38
C ALA A 168 7.10 -19.04 -10.37
N ASP A 169 7.93 -18.11 -9.89
CA ASP A 169 9.33 -18.32 -9.57
C ASP A 169 9.70 -17.73 -8.20
N ASP A 170 10.99 -17.63 -7.88
CA ASP A 170 11.47 -17.11 -6.59
C ASP A 170 11.20 -15.59 -6.40
N MET A 171 10.80 -14.89 -7.47
CA MET A 171 10.42 -13.47 -7.40
C MET A 171 8.98 -13.27 -6.94
N ASN A 172 8.18 -14.33 -6.82
CA ASN A 172 6.79 -14.26 -6.35
C ASN A 172 6.72 -14.02 -4.84
N ASP A 173 5.56 -13.52 -4.41
CA ASP A 173 5.23 -13.42 -2.99
C ASP A 173 4.94 -14.79 -2.37
N CYS A 174 4.93 -14.85 -1.05
CA CYS A 174 4.60 -16.06 -0.33
C CYS A 174 3.14 -16.50 -0.63
N PRO A 175 2.80 -17.78 -0.45
CA PRO A 175 1.44 -18.30 -0.75
C PRO A 175 0.32 -17.55 0.00
N ALA A 176 0.59 -17.03 1.19
CA ALA A 176 -0.39 -16.27 1.96
C ALA A 176 -0.67 -14.91 1.31
N CYS A 177 0.36 -14.16 0.88
CA CYS A 177 0.20 -12.89 0.17
C CYS A 177 -0.49 -13.09 -1.20
N VAL A 178 -0.11 -14.13 -1.95
CA VAL A 178 -0.79 -14.51 -3.20
C VAL A 178 -2.28 -14.77 -2.98
N ALA A 179 -2.66 -15.42 -1.87
CA ALA A 179 -4.06 -15.64 -1.52
C ALA A 179 -4.76 -14.32 -1.13
N ALA A 180 -4.08 -13.45 -0.40
CA ALA A 180 -4.57 -12.13 -0.02
C ALA A 180 -4.88 -11.26 -1.25
N ASP A 181 -3.99 -11.23 -2.24
CA ASP A 181 -4.20 -10.49 -3.48
C ASP A 181 -5.42 -11.00 -4.26
N LYS A 182 -5.64 -12.33 -4.27
CA LYS A 182 -6.86 -12.90 -4.87
C LYS A 182 -8.12 -12.51 -4.11
N VAL A 183 -8.08 -12.50 -2.77
CA VAL A 183 -9.19 -12.04 -1.93
C VAL A 183 -9.51 -10.58 -2.23
N ASN A 184 -8.50 -9.70 -2.27
CA ASN A 184 -8.67 -8.28 -2.57
C ASN A 184 -9.18 -8.04 -4.00
N TYR A 185 -8.70 -8.82 -4.99
CA TYR A 185 -9.21 -8.75 -6.35
C TYR A 185 -10.69 -9.13 -6.44
N TYR A 186 -11.10 -10.26 -5.85
CA TYR A 186 -12.50 -10.68 -5.89
C TYR A 186 -13.42 -9.72 -5.14
N TYR A 187 -12.95 -9.13 -4.05
CA TYR A 187 -13.64 -8.03 -3.38
C TYR A 187 -13.82 -6.82 -4.32
N PHE A 188 -12.75 -6.40 -5.00
CA PHE A 188 -12.79 -5.27 -5.93
C PHE A 188 -13.79 -5.48 -7.08
N ILE A 189 -13.90 -6.68 -7.60
CA ILE A 189 -14.89 -6.99 -8.66
C ILE A 189 -16.28 -7.33 -8.12
N GLY A 190 -16.49 -7.35 -6.81
CA GLY A 190 -17.79 -7.62 -6.19
C GLY A 190 -18.20 -9.09 -6.15
N ASP A 191 -17.27 -10.02 -6.32
CA ASP A 191 -17.52 -11.46 -6.12
C ASP A 191 -17.31 -11.86 -4.66
N TYR A 192 -18.22 -11.37 -3.81
CA TYR A 192 -18.12 -11.56 -2.36
C TYR A 192 -18.20 -13.03 -1.93
N ALA A 193 -18.90 -13.86 -2.70
CA ALA A 193 -18.97 -15.29 -2.40
C ALA A 193 -17.57 -15.93 -2.56
N LYS A 194 -16.83 -15.54 -3.61
CA LYS A 194 -15.48 -16.02 -3.85
C LYS A 194 -14.48 -15.50 -2.82
N VAL A 195 -14.64 -14.27 -2.34
CA VAL A 195 -13.86 -13.72 -1.21
C VAL A 195 -14.01 -14.63 0.01
N LEU A 196 -15.23 -14.96 0.40
CA LEU A 196 -15.49 -15.76 1.60
C LEU A 196 -14.97 -17.21 1.46
N ASP A 197 -15.08 -17.82 0.29
CA ASP A 197 -14.53 -19.14 -0.04
C ASP A 197 -12.98 -19.15 0.15
N LEU A 198 -12.29 -18.21 -0.48
CA LEU A 198 -10.83 -18.12 -0.40
C LEU A 198 -10.32 -17.72 1.01
N SER A 199 -11.14 -17.05 1.79
CA SER A 199 -10.78 -16.60 3.14
C SER A 199 -10.73 -17.72 4.19
N GLU A 200 -11.28 -18.90 3.94
CA GLU A 200 -11.32 -19.99 4.91
C GLU A 200 -9.92 -20.45 5.32
N ASP A 201 -9.01 -20.63 4.38
CA ASP A 201 -7.63 -21.02 4.65
C ASP A 201 -6.82 -19.91 5.37
N ILE A 202 -7.15 -18.64 5.09
CA ILE A 202 -6.55 -17.47 5.75
C ILE A 202 -7.06 -17.38 7.21
N LEU A 203 -8.37 -17.41 7.42
CA LEU A 203 -8.97 -17.26 8.74
C LEU A 203 -8.70 -18.44 9.68
N SER A 204 -8.45 -19.63 9.12
CA SER A 204 -8.03 -20.80 9.88
C SER A 204 -6.54 -20.80 10.26
N GLY A 205 -5.75 -19.86 9.71
CA GLY A 205 -4.31 -19.77 9.92
C GLY A 205 -3.49 -20.77 9.09
N LYS A 206 -4.09 -21.48 8.15
CA LYS A 206 -3.41 -22.39 7.24
C LYS A 206 -2.53 -21.59 6.24
N LEU A 207 -3.01 -20.42 5.82
CA LEU A 207 -2.26 -19.43 5.05
C LEU A 207 -2.05 -18.20 5.91
N ALA A 208 -0.82 -17.99 6.39
CA ALA A 208 -0.46 -16.87 7.24
C ALA A 208 1.00 -16.43 6.98
N CYS A 209 1.26 -15.15 7.16
CA CYS A 209 2.59 -14.54 7.17
C CYS A 209 2.56 -13.27 8.05
N ALA A 210 3.60 -12.44 8.00
CA ALA A 210 3.65 -11.19 8.75
C ALA A 210 2.50 -10.22 8.41
N GLU A 211 1.98 -10.25 7.18
CA GLU A 211 0.92 -9.35 6.71
C GLU A 211 -0.47 -9.99 6.63
N VAL A 212 -0.54 -11.29 6.50
CA VAL A 212 -1.80 -12.05 6.37
C VAL A 212 -2.10 -12.77 7.68
N PRO A 213 -3.29 -12.55 8.26
CA PRO A 213 -4.56 -12.08 7.68
C PRO A 213 -4.81 -10.57 7.71
N HIS A 214 -3.93 -9.75 8.24
CA HIS A 214 -4.17 -8.33 8.53
C HIS A 214 -4.75 -7.56 7.34
N ILE A 215 -4.07 -7.60 6.19
CA ILE A 215 -4.43 -6.89 4.94
C ILE A 215 -5.69 -7.45 4.24
N THR A 216 -6.27 -8.54 4.76
CA THR A 216 -7.47 -9.16 4.17
C THR A 216 -8.75 -8.91 4.96
N TYR A 217 -8.64 -8.48 6.23
CA TYR A 217 -9.80 -8.35 7.09
C TYR A 217 -10.84 -7.37 6.54
N ALA A 218 -10.43 -6.25 5.96
CA ALA A 218 -11.36 -5.29 5.38
C ALA A 218 -12.20 -5.92 4.26
N ALA A 219 -11.56 -6.58 3.28
CA ALA A 219 -12.25 -7.24 2.18
C ALA A 219 -13.21 -8.34 2.65
N ILE A 220 -12.79 -9.13 3.65
CA ILE A 220 -13.62 -10.20 4.23
C ILE A 220 -14.83 -9.62 4.96
N LEU A 221 -14.63 -8.61 5.80
CA LEU A 221 -15.70 -8.00 6.59
C LEU A 221 -16.71 -7.27 5.69
N TYR A 222 -16.26 -6.50 4.69
CA TYR A 222 -17.15 -5.91 3.71
C TYR A 222 -17.93 -6.98 2.93
N SER A 223 -17.29 -8.10 2.56
CA SER A 223 -17.98 -9.20 1.88
C SER A 223 -19.05 -9.87 2.75
N LEU A 224 -18.82 -9.95 4.07
CA LEU A 224 -19.85 -10.43 5.01
C LEU A 224 -21.02 -9.44 5.10
N LEU A 225 -20.76 -8.12 5.06
CA LEU A 225 -21.80 -7.08 5.02
C LEU A 225 -22.63 -7.19 3.74
N GLU A 226 -22.00 -7.25 2.58
CA GLU A 226 -22.64 -7.31 1.27
C GLU A 226 -23.47 -8.61 1.08
N THR A 227 -23.06 -9.68 1.74
CA THR A 227 -23.81 -10.96 1.75
C THR A 227 -24.77 -11.10 2.94
N HIS A 228 -25.04 -10.00 3.69
CA HIS A 228 -25.94 -9.93 4.83
C HIS A 228 -25.62 -10.92 5.98
N GLN A 229 -24.32 -11.30 6.12
CA GLN A 229 -23.86 -12.19 7.19
C GLN A 229 -23.41 -11.38 8.43
N PHE A 230 -24.25 -10.45 8.90
CA PHE A 230 -23.95 -9.48 9.94
C PHE A 230 -23.45 -10.11 11.25
N ASP A 231 -24.02 -11.23 11.68
CA ASP A 231 -23.58 -11.91 12.91
C ASP A 231 -22.16 -12.44 12.82
N LYS A 232 -21.73 -12.90 11.64
CA LYS A 232 -20.36 -13.32 11.42
C LYS A 232 -19.41 -12.13 11.40
N ALA A 233 -19.82 -11.05 10.75
CA ALA A 233 -19.04 -9.81 10.72
C ALA A 233 -18.83 -9.23 12.13
N LYS A 234 -19.89 -9.16 12.95
CA LYS A 234 -19.82 -8.72 14.35
C LYS A 234 -18.90 -9.58 15.21
N LYS A 235 -18.80 -10.88 14.97
CA LYS A 235 -17.89 -11.77 15.68
C LYS A 235 -16.43 -11.65 15.21
N LEU A 236 -16.23 -11.31 13.93
CA LEU A 236 -14.90 -11.21 13.34
C LEU A 236 -14.24 -9.84 13.61
N LEU A 237 -15.02 -8.75 13.58
CA LEU A 237 -14.50 -7.39 13.74
C LEU A 237 -13.63 -7.19 14.98
N PRO A 238 -14.02 -7.58 16.22
CA PRO A 238 -13.17 -7.40 17.38
C PRO A 238 -11.85 -8.18 17.32
N LYS A 239 -11.84 -9.32 16.62
CA LYS A 239 -10.61 -10.11 16.41
C LYS A 239 -9.67 -9.41 15.45
N ALA A 240 -10.22 -8.87 14.35
CA ALA A 240 -9.46 -8.09 13.38
C ALA A 240 -8.83 -6.85 14.02
N VAL A 241 -9.63 -6.06 14.75
CA VAL A 241 -9.16 -4.86 15.47
C VAL A 241 -8.01 -5.24 16.41
N LYS A 242 -8.21 -6.25 17.27
CA LYS A 242 -7.19 -6.67 18.22
C LYS A 242 -5.87 -7.04 17.54
N LEU A 243 -5.92 -7.79 16.44
CA LEU A 243 -4.72 -8.25 15.73
C LEU A 243 -3.99 -7.08 15.06
N ILE A 244 -4.73 -6.20 14.38
CA ILE A 244 -4.18 -5.01 13.73
C ILE A 244 -3.54 -4.06 14.74
N GLU A 245 -4.15 -3.89 15.93
CA GLU A 245 -3.55 -3.10 17.01
C GLU A 245 -2.26 -3.73 17.57
N GLN A 246 -2.22 -5.06 17.71
CA GLN A 246 -1.04 -5.78 18.21
C GLN A 246 0.16 -5.63 17.27
N GLU A 247 -0.08 -5.74 15.97
CA GLU A 247 0.95 -5.64 14.93
C GLU A 247 1.19 -4.19 14.46
N LYS A 248 0.43 -3.22 15.00
CA LYS A 248 0.52 -1.79 14.67
C LYS A 248 0.30 -1.47 13.19
N MET A 249 -0.53 -2.25 12.50
CA MET A 249 -0.85 -2.05 11.09
C MET A 249 -1.93 -0.97 10.92
N LEU A 250 -1.58 0.28 11.23
CA LEU A 250 -2.52 1.39 11.34
C LEU A 250 -3.22 1.74 10.03
N ARG A 251 -2.65 1.36 8.89
CA ARG A 251 -3.27 1.55 7.55
C ARG A 251 -4.60 0.84 7.39
N GLU A 252 -4.81 -0.25 8.14
CA GLU A 252 -6.03 -1.06 8.05
C GLU A 252 -7.17 -0.52 8.92
N LEU A 253 -6.88 0.37 9.88
CA LEU A 253 -7.86 0.85 10.84
C LEU A 253 -9.02 1.65 10.24
N PRO A 254 -8.84 2.55 9.25
CA PRO A 254 -9.95 3.32 8.70
C PRO A 254 -11.06 2.47 8.11
N ASP A 255 -10.72 1.40 7.39
CA ASP A 255 -11.72 0.45 6.88
C ASP A 255 -12.47 -0.25 8.02
N LEU A 256 -11.78 -0.65 9.10
CA LEU A 256 -12.43 -1.27 10.27
C LEU A 256 -13.36 -0.30 11.01
N MET A 257 -13.00 0.99 11.08
CA MET A 257 -13.86 2.03 11.64
C MET A 257 -15.15 2.18 10.82
N ILE A 258 -15.05 2.25 9.49
CA ILE A 258 -16.20 2.32 8.58
C ILE A 258 -17.10 1.08 8.77
N ILE A 259 -16.52 -0.10 8.79
CA ILE A 259 -17.24 -1.37 9.00
C ILE A 259 -17.94 -1.40 10.36
N ALA A 260 -17.27 -0.91 11.42
CA ALA A 260 -17.86 -0.82 12.75
C ALA A 260 -19.12 0.06 12.75
N TYR A 261 -19.09 1.23 12.11
CA TYR A 261 -20.26 2.08 11.94
C TYR A 261 -21.38 1.39 11.16
N GLN A 262 -21.06 0.71 10.06
CA GLN A 262 -22.04 -0.01 9.25
C GLN A 262 -22.70 -1.18 10.00
N LEU A 263 -21.99 -1.80 10.94
CA LEU A 263 -22.50 -2.86 11.81
C LEU A 263 -23.27 -2.34 13.05
N GLY A 264 -23.26 -1.01 13.30
CA GLY A 264 -23.80 -0.42 14.51
C GLY A 264 -22.91 -0.62 15.75
N GLU A 265 -21.68 -1.06 15.57
CA GLU A 265 -20.67 -1.23 16.64
C GLU A 265 -19.91 0.08 16.89
N THR A 266 -20.67 1.16 17.17
CA THR A 266 -20.17 2.54 17.24
C THR A 266 -19.14 2.78 18.33
N GLU A 267 -19.18 2.00 19.43
CA GLU A 267 -18.19 2.06 20.51
C GLU A 267 -16.80 1.62 20.03
N ILE A 268 -16.73 0.60 19.16
CA ILE A 268 -15.45 0.16 18.58
C ILE A 268 -14.87 1.29 17.72
N ALA A 269 -15.67 1.87 16.83
CA ALA A 269 -15.24 2.98 15.98
C ALA A 269 -14.76 4.19 16.79
N ALA A 270 -15.53 4.61 17.81
CA ALA A 270 -15.20 5.72 18.68
C ALA A 270 -13.89 5.50 19.43
N ASN A 271 -13.68 4.31 19.99
CA ASN A 271 -12.44 3.96 20.69
C ASN A 271 -11.21 3.98 19.76
N LEU A 272 -11.36 3.49 18.51
CA LEU A 272 -10.28 3.53 17.53
C LEU A 272 -9.95 4.97 17.11
N ILE A 273 -10.95 5.81 16.90
CA ILE A 273 -10.76 7.24 16.58
C ILE A 273 -10.05 7.93 17.74
N GLU A 274 -10.53 7.79 18.98
CA GLU A 274 -9.93 8.42 20.16
C GLU A 274 -8.44 8.03 20.31
N LYS A 275 -8.14 6.74 20.10
CA LYS A 275 -6.79 6.20 20.31
C LYS A 275 -5.82 6.52 19.18
N TYR A 276 -6.27 6.56 17.92
CA TYR A 276 -5.38 6.56 16.76
C TYR A 276 -5.56 7.77 15.83
N HIS A 277 -6.46 8.72 16.14
CA HIS A 277 -6.77 9.85 15.26
C HIS A 277 -5.50 10.55 14.72
N GLU A 278 -4.56 10.91 15.58
CA GLU A 278 -3.33 11.58 15.13
C GLU A 278 -2.45 10.65 14.30
N SER A 279 -2.25 9.40 14.74
CA SER A 279 -1.35 8.45 14.09
C SER A 279 -1.81 8.04 12.71
N ILE A 280 -3.14 7.85 12.49
CA ILE A 280 -3.66 7.47 11.19
C ILE A 280 -3.59 8.60 10.16
N PHE A 281 -3.70 9.87 10.57
CA PHE A 281 -3.47 11.01 9.68
C PHE A 281 -2.00 11.18 9.28
N GLN A 282 -1.06 10.71 10.11
CA GLN A 282 0.36 10.82 9.83
C GLN A 282 0.83 9.92 8.66
N ILE A 283 0.06 8.92 8.26
CA ILE A 283 0.40 8.03 7.14
C ILE A 283 0.47 8.81 5.82
N GLY A 284 -0.39 9.80 5.62
CA GLY A 284 -0.22 10.84 4.59
C GLY A 284 -0.66 10.52 3.18
N GLU A 285 -0.71 9.26 2.73
CA GLU A 285 -1.16 8.93 1.38
C GLU A 285 -2.61 9.29 1.15
N SER A 286 -2.90 9.86 -0.03
CA SER A 286 -4.21 10.44 -0.36
C SER A 286 -5.36 9.43 -0.24
N VAL A 287 -5.17 8.18 -0.69
CA VAL A 287 -6.21 7.14 -0.57
C VAL A 287 -6.42 6.75 0.90
N HIS A 288 -5.34 6.69 1.70
CA HIS A 288 -5.47 6.44 3.13
C HIS A 288 -6.20 7.58 3.84
N ILE A 289 -5.82 8.84 3.58
CA ILE A 289 -6.51 10.03 4.11
C ILE A 289 -7.98 10.03 3.71
N LEU A 290 -8.30 9.67 2.46
CA LEU A 290 -9.69 9.54 2.01
C LEU A 290 -10.48 8.57 2.89
N LYS A 291 -9.92 7.37 3.18
CA LYS A 291 -10.57 6.39 4.05
C LYS A 291 -10.73 6.90 5.48
N VAL A 292 -9.74 7.62 6.01
CA VAL A 292 -9.84 8.28 7.34
C VAL A 292 -10.97 9.29 7.36
N LEU A 293 -11.04 10.19 6.37
CA LEU A 293 -12.13 11.18 6.26
C LEU A 293 -13.49 10.51 6.10
N MET A 294 -13.57 9.43 5.34
CA MET A 294 -14.80 8.63 5.23
C MET A 294 -15.23 8.05 6.58
N ALA A 295 -14.30 7.50 7.36
CA ALA A 295 -14.61 6.98 8.69
C ALA A 295 -15.08 8.08 9.64
N LEU A 296 -14.41 9.23 9.63
CA LEU A 296 -14.77 10.39 10.47
C LEU A 296 -16.10 11.04 10.06
N SER A 297 -16.52 10.92 8.79
CA SER A 297 -17.80 11.46 8.31
C SER A 297 -19.01 10.84 8.98
N TYR A 298 -18.91 9.63 9.53
CA TYR A 298 -19.98 9.03 10.34
C TYR A 298 -20.19 9.76 11.66
N HIS A 299 -19.16 10.44 12.18
CA HIS A 299 -19.23 11.19 13.43
C HIS A 299 -19.44 12.69 13.18
N ASP A 300 -18.71 13.26 12.22
CA ASP A 300 -18.79 14.68 11.85
C ASP A 300 -18.86 14.81 10.32
N THR A 301 -20.05 15.22 9.83
CA THR A 301 -20.33 15.36 8.40
C THR A 301 -19.51 16.44 7.70
N GLN A 302 -18.79 17.31 8.41
CA GLN A 302 -17.87 18.28 7.79
C GLN A 302 -16.72 17.58 7.07
N ASN A 303 -16.31 16.39 7.55
CA ASN A 303 -15.28 15.59 6.89
C ASN A 303 -15.70 15.07 5.51
N TYR A 304 -17.01 14.95 5.27
CA TYR A 304 -17.56 14.47 4.00
C TYR A 304 -17.20 15.38 2.82
N ASP A 305 -17.25 16.69 2.97
CA ASP A 305 -16.92 17.63 1.89
C ASP A 305 -15.44 17.54 1.53
N THR A 306 -14.55 17.46 2.52
CA THR A 306 -13.11 17.26 2.29
C THR A 306 -12.82 15.91 1.63
N ALA A 307 -13.49 14.85 2.06
CA ALA A 307 -13.39 13.52 1.42
C ALA A 307 -13.83 13.56 -0.04
N LYS A 308 -14.89 14.30 -0.35
CA LYS A 308 -15.41 14.47 -1.70
C LYS A 308 -14.44 15.21 -2.63
N GLU A 309 -13.79 16.27 -2.15
CA GLU A 309 -12.76 17.01 -2.90
C GLU A 309 -11.55 16.10 -3.22
N LEU A 310 -11.09 15.32 -2.24
CA LEU A 310 -9.98 14.41 -2.44
C LEU A 310 -10.35 13.27 -3.41
N ALA A 311 -11.55 12.71 -3.30
CA ALA A 311 -12.07 11.71 -4.23
C ALA A 311 -12.12 12.25 -5.67
N LEU A 312 -12.59 13.51 -5.84
CA LEU A 312 -12.62 14.17 -7.14
C LEU A 312 -11.20 14.33 -7.75
N THR A 313 -10.21 14.69 -6.93
CA THR A 313 -8.82 14.83 -7.36
C THR A 313 -8.26 13.50 -7.87
N LEU A 314 -8.47 12.40 -7.12
CA LEU A 314 -8.06 11.06 -7.52
C LEU A 314 -8.74 10.63 -8.83
N ASP A 315 -10.05 10.83 -8.95
CA ASP A 315 -10.81 10.43 -10.14
C ASP A 315 -10.48 11.26 -11.37
N GLN A 316 -10.21 12.56 -11.22
CA GLN A 316 -9.75 13.42 -12.33
C GLN A 316 -8.42 12.90 -12.90
N ARG A 317 -7.47 12.52 -12.06
CA ARG A 317 -6.23 11.89 -12.52
C ARG A 317 -6.49 10.54 -13.20
N ASN A 318 -7.35 9.71 -12.62
CA ASN A 318 -7.62 8.36 -13.09
C ASN A 318 -8.55 8.32 -14.32
N GLY A 319 -9.26 9.42 -14.62
CA GLY A 319 -10.21 9.51 -15.74
C GLY A 319 -11.51 8.72 -15.52
N ASN A 320 -11.97 8.58 -14.26
CA ASN A 320 -13.18 7.84 -13.91
C ASN A 320 -13.94 8.48 -12.74
N GLN A 321 -14.87 7.75 -12.11
CA GLN A 321 -15.66 8.19 -10.95
C GLN A 321 -15.63 7.16 -9.81
N PHE A 322 -14.57 6.38 -9.70
CA PHE A 322 -14.48 5.29 -8.76
C PHE A 322 -14.56 5.74 -7.30
N TYR A 323 -13.76 6.74 -6.93
CA TYR A 323 -13.75 7.27 -5.57
C TYR A 323 -14.97 8.12 -5.28
N GLN A 324 -15.47 8.92 -6.25
CA GLN A 324 -16.70 9.67 -6.10
C GLN A 324 -17.90 8.75 -5.84
N ASN A 325 -18.01 7.62 -6.54
CA ASN A 325 -19.07 6.65 -6.30
C ASN A 325 -19.02 6.07 -4.87
N LYS A 326 -17.84 5.88 -4.30
CA LYS A 326 -17.68 5.46 -2.90
C LYS A 326 -18.16 6.55 -1.93
N ILE A 327 -17.80 7.80 -2.19
CA ILE A 327 -18.25 8.95 -1.39
C ILE A 327 -19.75 9.16 -1.50
N ASP A 328 -20.35 9.04 -2.68
CA ASP A 328 -21.80 9.16 -2.85
C ASP A 328 -22.54 8.04 -2.10
N SER A 329 -22.00 6.83 -2.08
CA SER A 329 -22.54 5.73 -1.27
C SER A 329 -22.49 6.07 0.23
N LEU A 330 -21.35 6.57 0.71
CA LEU A 330 -21.20 7.06 2.08
C LEU A 330 -22.21 8.16 2.39
N GLY A 331 -22.33 9.18 1.52
CA GLY A 331 -23.26 10.30 1.70
C GLY A 331 -24.73 9.87 1.87
N LYS A 332 -25.13 8.80 1.19
CA LYS A 332 -26.44 8.17 1.39
C LYS A 332 -26.55 7.51 2.76
N GLN A 333 -25.51 6.77 3.17
CA GLN A 333 -25.51 6.05 4.46
C GLN A 333 -25.57 7.00 5.66
N ILE A 334 -24.86 8.13 5.61
CA ILE A 334 -24.84 9.14 6.69
C ILE A 334 -25.92 10.22 6.57
N GLY A 335 -26.80 10.14 5.54
CA GLY A 335 -27.95 11.03 5.36
C GLY A 335 -27.60 12.43 4.82
N VAL A 336 -26.41 12.65 4.30
CA VAL A 336 -25.99 13.90 3.63
C VAL A 336 -26.57 13.98 2.21
N LEU A 337 -26.69 12.84 1.53
CA LEU A 337 -27.35 12.73 0.22
C LEU A 337 -28.72 12.04 0.35
N PRO A 338 -29.72 12.42 -0.46
CA PRO A 338 -31.02 11.76 -0.43
C PRO A 338 -30.88 10.29 -0.94
N HIS A 339 -31.58 9.37 -0.27
CA HIS A 339 -31.79 8.04 -0.79
C HIS A 339 -32.69 8.17 -2.04
N ILE A 340 -32.13 7.99 -3.22
CA ILE A 340 -32.94 7.83 -4.43
C ILE A 340 -33.53 6.43 -4.35
N LEU A 341 -34.82 6.33 -4.02
CA LEU A 341 -35.58 5.09 -4.14
C LEU A 341 -35.57 4.68 -5.61
N GLN A 342 -34.82 3.62 -5.92
CA GLN A 342 -34.88 2.96 -7.23
C GLN A 342 -36.09 2.06 -7.33
#